data_df94048201c0527f0e19b8599501dc07
#
_entry.id   df94048201c0527f0e19b8599501dc07
#
_cell.length_a   1.000
_cell.length_b   1.000
_cell.length_c   1.000
_cell.angle_alpha   90.00
_cell.angle_beta   90.00
_cell.angle_gamma   90.00
#
_symmetry.space_group_name_H-M   'P 1'
#
loop_
_entity.id
_entity.type
_entity.pdbx_description
1 polymer ?
#
loop_
_entity_poly.entity_id
_entity_poly.type
_entity_poly.pdbx_seq_one_letter_code
_entity_poly.pdbx_strand_id
1 'polypeptide(L)'
;MRKINLIVACGVGNQVIGDCGDMPWHIPMDLKYFKARTKNQIVIMGRKTYESIGKALSRRLNFIISSKDSHDIEDNYDIFIYRSLKSAIKSASTFKDKEIFIIGGASVYKQCIGLPIDKLYVTWVKPKNGSELISGDTFFPEINKDRFKVIDSYDYNDDDNYFIKFETMIDYGINETNRS
;
A
#
# COMPACT_ATOMS: atom_id res chain seq x y z
N MET A 1 18.00 -9.94 3.57
CA MET A 1 17.11 -9.43 2.49
C MET A 1 16.41 -8.17 2.97
N ARG A 2 16.09 -7.20 2.10
CA ARG A 2 15.40 -5.97 2.51
C ARG A 2 13.95 -6.23 2.81
N LYS A 3 13.42 -5.59 3.86
CA LYS A 3 12.01 -5.65 4.21
C LYS A 3 11.18 -4.81 3.24
N ILE A 4 10.43 -5.48 2.40
CA ILE A 4 9.45 -4.87 1.49
C ILE A 4 8.09 -5.13 2.09
N ASN A 5 7.38 -4.06 2.40
CA ASN A 5 6.03 -4.13 2.95
C ASN A 5 5.02 -3.63 1.91
N LEU A 6 3.85 -4.22 1.89
CA LEU A 6 2.68 -3.64 1.23
C LEU A 6 1.76 -3.05 2.29
N ILE A 7 1.15 -1.91 2.00
CA ILE A 7 0.10 -1.31 2.84
C ILE A 7 -1.06 -0.86 1.95
N VAL A 8 -2.26 -1.28 2.30
CA VAL A 8 -3.47 -1.03 1.51
C VAL A 8 -4.69 -0.96 2.41
N ALA A 9 -5.64 -0.07 2.07
CA ALA A 9 -7.01 -0.14 2.54
C ALA A 9 -7.88 -0.69 1.42
N CYS A 10 -8.73 -1.67 1.69
CA CYS A 10 -9.60 -2.28 0.67
C CYS A 10 -10.94 -2.73 1.23
N GLY A 11 -11.96 -2.71 0.36
CA GLY A 11 -13.30 -3.16 0.68
C GLY A 11 -13.36 -4.66 0.95
N VAL A 12 -14.10 -5.03 1.99
CA VAL A 12 -14.39 -6.43 2.30
C VAL A 12 -15.20 -7.05 1.16
N GLY A 13 -14.84 -8.24 0.75
CA GLY A 13 -15.56 -9.05 -0.25
C GLY A 13 -15.09 -8.84 -1.69
N ASN A 14 -14.88 -7.61 -2.15
CA ASN A 14 -14.45 -7.33 -3.52
C ASN A 14 -13.06 -6.73 -3.65
N GLN A 15 -12.40 -6.38 -2.54
CA GLN A 15 -11.05 -5.78 -2.51
C GLN A 15 -10.92 -4.47 -3.31
N VAL A 16 -12.00 -3.69 -3.43
CA VAL A 16 -11.96 -2.37 -4.05
C VAL A 16 -11.00 -1.46 -3.27
N ILE A 17 -10.22 -0.67 -3.99
CA ILE A 17 -9.24 0.30 -3.43
C ILE A 17 -9.41 1.69 -4.03
N GLY A 18 -10.24 1.85 -5.06
CA GLY A 18 -10.43 3.12 -5.74
C GLY A 18 -11.68 3.15 -6.59
N ASP A 19 -12.15 4.37 -6.80
CA ASP A 19 -13.23 4.72 -7.70
C ASP A 19 -12.91 6.05 -8.39
N CYS A 20 -12.90 6.09 -9.70
CA CYS A 20 -12.62 7.29 -10.51
C CYS A 20 -11.33 8.04 -10.13
N GLY A 21 -10.32 7.32 -9.64
CA GLY A 21 -9.02 7.88 -9.25
C GLY A 21 -8.87 8.27 -7.79
N ASP A 22 -9.93 8.19 -6.98
CA ASP A 22 -9.93 8.45 -5.54
C ASP A 22 -10.24 7.21 -4.71
N MET A 23 -10.04 7.30 -3.38
CA MET A 23 -10.53 6.27 -2.46
C MET A 23 -12.04 6.41 -2.25
N PRO A 24 -12.82 5.29 -2.28
CA PRO A 24 -14.28 5.32 -2.13
C PRO A 24 -14.76 5.73 -0.73
N TRP A 25 -13.87 5.97 0.20
CA TRP A 25 -14.15 6.34 1.59
C TRP A 25 -13.18 7.40 2.10
N HIS A 26 -13.61 8.09 3.15
CA HIS A 26 -12.75 8.97 3.93
C HIS A 26 -12.75 8.51 5.39
N ILE A 27 -11.68 7.87 5.83
CA ILE A 27 -11.52 7.29 7.16
C ILE A 27 -10.29 7.89 7.82
N PRO A 28 -10.45 8.89 8.71
CA PRO A 28 -9.33 9.58 9.35
C PRO A 28 -8.40 8.63 10.14
N MET A 29 -8.95 7.56 10.73
CA MET A 29 -8.16 6.59 11.48
C MET A 29 -7.23 5.79 10.57
N ASP A 30 -7.70 5.40 9.37
CA ASP A 30 -6.86 4.71 8.38
C ASP A 30 -5.70 5.60 7.91
N LEU A 31 -5.96 6.89 7.67
CA LEU A 31 -4.91 7.85 7.33
C LEU A 31 -3.89 8.03 8.46
N LYS A 32 -4.31 8.01 9.74
CA LYS A 32 -3.41 8.04 10.89
C LYS A 32 -2.57 6.77 10.97
N TYR A 33 -3.19 5.61 10.78
CA TYR A 33 -2.52 4.32 10.75
C TYR A 33 -1.46 4.27 9.63
N PHE A 34 -1.84 4.61 8.40
CA PHE A 34 -0.94 4.71 7.26
C PHE A 34 0.26 5.63 7.55
N LYS A 35 -0.02 6.84 8.07
CA LYS A 35 1.04 7.80 8.43
C LYS A 35 1.98 7.24 9.50
N ALA A 36 1.45 6.58 10.53
CA ALA A 36 2.26 5.99 11.59
C ALA A 36 3.20 4.89 11.08
N ARG A 37 2.71 4.03 10.16
CA ARG A 37 3.49 2.94 9.58
C ARG A 37 4.57 3.42 8.61
N THR A 38 4.28 4.46 7.83
CA THR A 38 5.16 4.90 6.73
C THR A 38 6.07 6.08 7.08
N LYS A 39 5.89 6.73 8.24
CA LYS A 39 6.67 7.90 8.66
C LYS A 39 8.18 7.58 8.72
N ASN A 40 8.99 8.46 8.14
CA ASN A 40 10.44 8.35 8.01
C ASN A 40 10.92 7.15 7.16
N GLN A 41 10.02 6.51 6.41
CA GLN A 41 10.30 5.36 5.55
C GLN A 41 10.32 5.77 4.06
N ILE A 42 10.58 4.79 3.19
CA ILE A 42 10.45 4.93 1.74
C ILE A 42 9.05 4.48 1.35
N VAL A 43 8.34 5.29 0.57
CA VAL A 43 7.08 4.91 -0.06
C VAL A 43 7.27 4.80 -1.57
N ILE A 44 6.81 3.69 -2.17
CA ILE A 44 6.85 3.46 -3.61
C ILE A 44 5.42 3.44 -4.12
N MET A 45 5.14 4.27 -5.13
CA MET A 45 3.80 4.40 -5.72
C MET A 45 3.87 4.60 -7.24
N GLY A 46 2.78 4.28 -7.90
CA GLY A 46 2.59 4.65 -9.30
C GLY A 46 2.25 6.13 -9.46
N ARG A 47 2.52 6.69 -10.66
CA ARG A 47 2.24 8.10 -10.99
C ARG A 47 0.79 8.50 -10.70
N LYS A 48 -0.20 7.70 -11.13
CA LYS A 48 -1.63 8.00 -10.87
C LYS A 48 -1.95 8.15 -9.38
N THR A 49 -1.34 7.31 -8.53
CA THR A 49 -1.48 7.41 -7.08
C THR A 49 -0.86 8.70 -6.54
N TYR A 50 0.32 9.09 -7.03
CA TYR A 50 0.93 10.36 -6.66
C TYR A 50 0.06 11.56 -7.07
N GLU A 51 -0.49 11.55 -8.29
CA GLU A 51 -1.39 12.60 -8.81
C GLU A 51 -2.69 12.69 -7.97
N SER A 52 -3.28 11.56 -7.56
CA SER A 52 -4.44 11.51 -6.67
C SER A 52 -4.13 12.09 -5.28
N ILE A 53 -2.96 11.79 -4.71
CA ILE A 53 -2.52 12.38 -3.43
C ILE A 53 -2.25 13.88 -3.57
N GLY A 54 -1.85 14.34 -4.76
CA GLY A 54 -1.64 15.73 -5.13
C GLY A 54 -0.35 16.37 -4.63
N LYS A 55 0.44 15.68 -3.80
CA LYS A 55 1.71 16.18 -3.24
C LYS A 55 2.59 15.05 -2.71
N ALA A 56 3.86 15.33 -2.49
CA ALA A 56 4.75 14.43 -1.79
C ALA A 56 4.28 14.19 -0.35
N LEU A 57 4.37 12.94 0.08
CA LEU A 57 4.08 12.57 1.46
C LEU A 57 5.23 13.06 2.36
N SER A 58 4.95 14.00 3.24
CA SER A 58 5.94 14.63 4.12
C SER A 58 6.64 13.62 5.04
N ARG A 59 7.93 13.84 5.33
CA ARG A 59 8.77 12.96 6.15
C ARG A 59 8.86 11.52 5.61
N ARG A 60 8.90 11.36 4.30
CA ARG A 60 9.07 10.09 3.58
C ARG A 60 9.83 10.33 2.30
N LEU A 61 10.64 9.38 1.88
CA LEU A 61 11.20 9.40 0.54
C LEU A 61 10.15 8.85 -0.41
N ASN A 62 9.71 9.67 -1.36
CA ASN A 62 8.63 9.35 -2.30
C ASN A 62 9.23 8.83 -3.61
N PHE A 63 9.09 7.54 -3.87
CA PHE A 63 9.56 6.89 -5.08
C PHE A 63 8.38 6.68 -6.01
N ILE A 64 8.39 7.38 -7.15
CA ILE A 64 7.29 7.40 -8.09
C ILE A 64 7.66 6.59 -9.33
N ILE A 65 6.83 5.63 -9.69
CA ILE A 65 7.00 4.84 -10.90
C ILE A 65 6.23 5.52 -12.02
N SER A 66 6.95 5.99 -13.06
CA SER A 66 6.38 6.67 -14.22
C SER A 66 7.07 6.25 -15.51
N SER A 67 6.30 5.94 -16.55
CA SER A 67 6.81 5.79 -17.93
C SER A 67 6.96 7.11 -18.67
N LYS A 68 6.32 8.18 -18.17
CA LYS A 68 6.41 9.54 -18.74
C LYS A 68 7.59 10.30 -18.16
N ASP A 69 8.01 11.34 -18.86
CA ASP A 69 9.06 12.22 -18.35
C ASP A 69 8.61 13.01 -17.12
N SER A 70 9.58 13.46 -16.33
CA SER A 70 9.36 14.01 -14.98
C SER A 70 8.95 15.49 -14.97
N HIS A 71 8.76 16.12 -16.13
CA HIS A 71 8.54 17.58 -16.23
C HIS A 71 7.32 18.11 -15.47
N ASP A 72 6.35 17.21 -15.14
CA ASP A 72 5.12 17.59 -14.43
C ASP A 72 5.16 17.22 -12.93
N ILE A 73 6.28 16.77 -12.40
CA ILE A 73 6.44 16.41 -10.98
C ILE A 73 7.33 17.47 -10.34
N GLU A 74 6.85 18.10 -9.27
CA GLU A 74 7.62 19.11 -8.54
C GLU A 74 9.03 18.65 -8.21
N ASP A 75 10.01 19.50 -8.46
CA ASP A 75 11.39 19.26 -8.06
C ASP A 75 11.49 19.40 -6.52
N ASN A 76 11.54 18.27 -5.84
CA ASN A 76 11.55 18.19 -4.39
C ASN A 76 12.59 17.14 -3.97
N TYR A 77 13.42 17.45 -2.99
CA TYR A 77 14.49 16.59 -2.48
C TYR A 77 14.01 15.22 -1.97
N ASP A 78 12.73 15.09 -1.63
CA ASP A 78 12.12 13.85 -1.15
C ASP A 78 11.44 13.05 -2.27
N ILE A 79 11.51 13.47 -3.54
CA ILE A 79 10.88 12.82 -4.69
C ILE A 79 11.94 12.19 -5.61
N PHE A 80 11.75 10.92 -5.93
CA PHE A 80 12.60 10.14 -6.83
C PHE A 80 11.75 9.43 -7.87
N ILE A 81 12.09 9.58 -9.17
CA ILE A 81 11.30 9.03 -10.27
C ILE A 81 12.04 7.85 -10.89
N TYR A 82 11.31 6.76 -11.11
CA TYR A 82 11.82 5.51 -11.66
C TYR A 82 10.95 5.01 -12.80
N ARG A 83 11.58 4.39 -13.81
CA ARG A 83 10.89 3.81 -14.96
C ARG A 83 10.24 2.44 -14.66
N SER A 84 10.62 1.79 -13.58
CA SER A 84 10.10 0.47 -13.20
C SER A 84 10.12 0.25 -11.70
N LEU A 85 9.27 -0.65 -11.23
CA LEU A 85 9.27 -1.11 -9.83
C LEU A 85 10.63 -1.71 -9.45
N LYS A 86 11.23 -2.50 -10.33
CA LYS A 86 12.54 -3.13 -10.11
C LYS A 86 13.63 -2.09 -9.85
N SER A 87 13.69 -1.02 -10.64
CA SER A 87 14.67 0.06 -10.45
C SER A 87 14.40 0.85 -9.16
N ALA A 88 13.13 1.12 -8.83
CA ALA A 88 12.74 1.77 -7.58
C ALA A 88 13.17 0.94 -6.35
N ILE A 89 12.85 -0.36 -6.31
CA ILE A 89 13.26 -1.26 -5.21
C ILE A 89 14.78 -1.35 -5.11
N LYS A 90 15.50 -1.47 -6.24
CA LYS A 90 16.97 -1.52 -6.25
C LYS A 90 17.56 -0.27 -5.60
N SER A 91 17.08 0.92 -5.97
CA SER A 91 17.53 2.18 -5.38
C SER A 91 17.10 2.29 -3.91
N ALA A 92 15.85 1.99 -3.57
CA ALA A 92 15.37 1.98 -2.19
C ALA A 92 16.22 1.08 -1.28
N SER A 93 16.74 -0.01 -1.82
CA SER A 93 17.58 -0.96 -1.08
C SER A 93 18.95 -0.40 -0.66
N THR A 94 19.37 0.75 -1.14
CA THR A 94 20.61 1.43 -0.69
C THR A 94 20.45 2.15 0.65
N PHE A 95 19.23 2.53 1.01
CA PHE A 95 18.92 3.21 2.29
C PHE A 95 18.76 2.18 3.42
N LYS A 96 19.83 1.85 4.11
CA LYS A 96 19.89 0.73 5.06
C LYS A 96 19.05 0.91 6.34
N ASP A 97 18.74 2.12 6.71
CA ASP A 97 17.98 2.53 7.90
C ASP A 97 16.47 2.65 7.69
N LYS A 98 15.99 2.41 6.44
CA LYS A 98 14.57 2.60 6.07
C LYS A 98 13.93 1.31 5.58
N GLU A 99 12.68 1.12 5.94
CA GLU A 99 11.82 0.10 5.33
C GLU A 99 11.20 0.62 4.03
N ILE A 100 10.83 -0.30 3.14
CA ILE A 100 10.18 -0.01 1.87
C ILE A 100 8.70 -0.34 2.01
N PHE A 101 7.84 0.63 1.73
CA PHE A 101 6.39 0.46 1.69
C PHE A 101 5.86 0.68 0.28
N ILE A 102 5.26 -0.34 -0.31
CA ILE A 102 4.51 -0.22 -1.56
C ILE A 102 3.10 0.25 -1.20
N ILE A 103 2.71 1.40 -1.74
CA ILE A 103 1.45 2.07 -1.38
C ILE A 103 0.46 2.20 -2.55
N GLY A 104 0.74 1.54 -3.68
CA GLY A 104 -0.19 1.46 -4.80
C GLY A 104 0.26 2.18 -6.07
N GLY A 105 -0.63 2.34 -7.07
CA GLY A 105 -1.99 1.76 -7.13
C GLY A 105 -2.03 0.32 -7.62
N ALA A 106 -3.18 -0.11 -8.13
CA ALA A 106 -3.46 -1.49 -8.49
C ALA A 106 -2.37 -2.14 -9.37
N SER A 107 -1.89 -1.45 -10.39
CA SER A 107 -0.85 -2.00 -11.28
C SER A 107 0.49 -2.23 -10.56
N VAL A 108 0.82 -1.40 -9.57
CA VAL A 108 2.04 -1.56 -8.76
C VAL A 108 1.85 -2.71 -7.76
N TYR A 109 0.70 -2.81 -7.10
CA TYR A 109 0.37 -3.94 -6.24
C TYR A 109 0.41 -5.27 -7.00
N LYS A 110 -0.16 -5.32 -8.21
CA LYS A 110 -0.14 -6.51 -9.07
C LYS A 110 1.28 -6.98 -9.41
N GLN A 111 2.21 -6.05 -9.63
CA GLN A 111 3.62 -6.37 -9.86
C GLN A 111 4.32 -6.83 -8.59
N CYS A 112 3.90 -6.36 -7.41
CA CYS A 112 4.55 -6.64 -6.14
C CYS A 112 4.09 -7.93 -5.49
N ILE A 113 2.81 -8.31 -5.63
CA ILE A 113 2.23 -9.41 -4.86
C ILE A 113 2.95 -10.76 -5.11
N GLY A 114 3.60 -10.91 -6.26
CA GLY A 114 4.45 -12.07 -6.58
C GLY A 114 5.87 -12.02 -6.01
N LEU A 115 6.31 -10.87 -5.48
CA LEU A 115 7.64 -10.72 -4.90
C LEU A 115 7.68 -11.22 -3.44
N PRO A 116 8.86 -11.46 -2.88
CA PRO A 116 9.04 -11.68 -1.45
C PRO A 116 8.60 -10.46 -0.65
N ILE A 117 7.53 -10.58 0.14
CA ILE A 117 6.94 -9.53 0.97
C ILE A 117 7.21 -9.85 2.44
N ASP A 118 7.79 -8.90 3.19
CA ASP A 118 8.00 -9.08 4.63
C ASP A 118 6.66 -9.02 5.39
N LYS A 119 5.90 -7.94 5.15
CA LYS A 119 4.57 -7.76 5.74
C LYS A 119 3.58 -7.16 4.75
N LEU A 120 2.33 -7.59 4.88
CA LEU A 120 1.18 -7.01 4.24
C LEU A 120 0.27 -6.42 5.31
N TYR A 121 0.13 -5.08 5.31
CA TYR A 121 -0.78 -4.34 6.18
C TYR A 121 -2.06 -4.06 5.41
N VAL A 122 -3.16 -4.59 5.91
CA VAL A 122 -4.48 -4.43 5.27
C VAL A 122 -5.43 -3.74 6.23
N THR A 123 -6.05 -2.66 5.76
CA THR A 123 -7.23 -2.08 6.38
C THR A 123 -8.46 -2.56 5.64
N TRP A 124 -9.23 -3.42 6.26
CA TRP A 124 -10.51 -3.90 5.72
C TRP A 124 -11.62 -2.91 6.04
N VAL A 125 -12.35 -2.50 5.02
CA VAL A 125 -13.44 -1.53 5.13
C VAL A 125 -14.75 -2.18 4.70
N LYS A 126 -15.76 -2.14 5.58
CA LYS A 126 -17.12 -2.64 5.29
C LYS A 126 -18.15 -1.57 5.62
N PRO A 127 -19.11 -1.27 4.72
CA PRO A 127 -20.16 -0.28 5.00
C PRO A 127 -21.06 -0.70 6.15
N LYS A 128 -21.54 0.26 6.94
CA LYS A 128 -22.56 0.06 7.99
C LYS A 128 -23.98 0.24 7.49
N ASN A 129 -24.16 0.77 6.28
CA ASN A 129 -25.47 1.10 5.69
C ASN A 129 -26.27 -0.09 5.16
N GLY A 130 -25.85 -1.33 5.44
CA GLY A 130 -26.47 -2.55 4.96
C GLY A 130 -26.01 -3.01 3.57
N SER A 131 -25.21 -2.22 2.85
CA SER A 131 -24.58 -2.68 1.61
C SER A 131 -23.56 -3.77 1.91
N GLU A 132 -23.52 -4.81 1.08
CA GLU A 132 -22.52 -5.88 1.25
C GLU A 132 -21.14 -5.46 0.73
N LEU A 133 -21.10 -4.67 -0.34
CA LEU A 133 -19.87 -4.26 -1.03
C LEU A 133 -19.80 -2.75 -1.21
N ILE A 134 -18.57 -2.23 -1.26
CA ILE A 134 -18.27 -0.86 -1.68
C ILE A 134 -18.10 -0.86 -3.19
N SER A 135 -18.73 0.09 -3.88
CA SER A 135 -18.56 0.29 -5.33
C SER A 135 -17.19 0.92 -5.63
N GLY A 136 -16.65 0.60 -6.81
CA GLY A 136 -15.43 1.18 -7.34
C GLY A 136 -14.95 0.45 -8.58
N ASP A 137 -13.93 0.99 -9.22
CA ASP A 137 -13.38 0.53 -10.51
C ASP A 137 -11.96 -0.05 -10.41
N THR A 138 -11.33 0.14 -9.26
CA THR A 138 -9.93 -0.24 -9.02
C THR A 138 -9.81 -1.19 -7.84
N PHE A 139 -9.10 -2.31 -8.03
CA PHE A 139 -9.08 -3.40 -7.06
C PHE A 139 -7.66 -3.82 -6.68
N PHE A 140 -7.49 -4.24 -5.43
CA PHE A 140 -6.29 -4.92 -4.96
C PHE A 140 -6.27 -6.36 -5.47
N PRO A 141 -5.11 -6.93 -5.82
CA PRO A 141 -5.01 -8.34 -6.19
C PRO A 141 -5.51 -9.27 -5.08
N GLU A 142 -6.02 -10.43 -5.46
CA GLU A 142 -6.45 -11.44 -4.49
C GLU A 142 -5.29 -11.84 -3.56
N ILE A 143 -5.58 -11.82 -2.24
CA ILE A 143 -4.63 -12.19 -1.21
C ILE A 143 -4.66 -13.71 -1.05
N ASN A 144 -3.59 -14.38 -1.46
CA ASN A 144 -3.46 -15.82 -1.26
C ASN A 144 -3.29 -16.12 0.24
N LYS A 145 -4.35 -16.68 0.85
CA LYS A 145 -4.42 -17.01 2.28
C LYS A 145 -3.51 -18.19 2.68
N ASP A 146 -3.06 -18.99 1.73
CA ASP A 146 -2.07 -20.03 2.01
C ASP A 146 -0.67 -19.46 2.17
N ARG A 147 -0.39 -18.37 1.44
CA ARG A 147 0.88 -17.65 1.50
C ARG A 147 0.92 -16.62 2.61
N PHE A 148 -0.12 -15.80 2.76
CA PHE A 148 -0.17 -14.72 3.75
C PHE A 148 -0.96 -15.15 4.98
N LYS A 149 -0.33 -15.13 6.16
CA LYS A 149 -0.95 -15.49 7.44
C LYS A 149 -1.07 -14.27 8.34
N VAL A 150 -2.26 -14.06 8.90
CA VAL A 150 -2.52 -12.99 9.86
C VAL A 150 -1.73 -13.24 11.15
N ILE A 151 -0.97 -12.26 11.59
CA ILE A 151 -0.20 -12.29 12.84
C ILE A 151 -0.68 -11.27 13.87
N ASP A 152 -1.44 -10.27 13.43
CA ASP A 152 -2.02 -9.24 14.28
C ASP A 152 -3.30 -8.72 13.64
N SER A 153 -4.31 -8.45 14.47
CA SER A 153 -5.62 -7.98 14.00
C SER A 153 -6.33 -7.21 15.10
N TYR A 154 -6.92 -6.05 14.77
CA TYR A 154 -7.83 -5.35 15.67
C TYR A 154 -8.94 -4.63 14.92
N ASP A 155 -10.11 -4.53 15.56
CA ASP A 155 -11.27 -3.82 15.02
C ASP A 155 -11.32 -2.39 15.56
N TYR A 156 -11.71 -1.43 14.70
CA TYR A 156 -11.96 -0.04 15.06
C TYR A 156 -13.43 0.28 14.80
N ASN A 157 -14.17 0.63 15.86
CA ASN A 157 -15.62 0.73 15.82
C ASN A 157 -16.15 2.19 15.89
N ASP A 158 -15.27 3.18 16.10
CA ASP A 158 -15.65 4.58 16.28
C ASP A 158 -15.85 5.37 14.96
N ASP A 159 -15.98 4.68 13.82
CA ASP A 159 -16.37 5.29 12.55
C ASP A 159 -17.88 5.16 12.36
N ASP A 160 -18.56 6.24 11.95
CA ASP A 160 -20.02 6.26 11.83
C ASP A 160 -20.53 5.45 10.63
N ASN A 161 -19.74 5.37 9.57
CA ASN A 161 -20.16 4.82 8.27
C ASN A 161 -19.61 3.44 7.97
N TYR A 162 -18.50 3.05 8.62
CA TYR A 162 -17.76 1.84 8.27
C TYR A 162 -17.38 1.00 9.49
N PHE A 163 -17.43 -0.31 9.32
CA PHE A 163 -16.68 -1.25 10.15
C PHE A 163 -15.26 -1.33 9.58
N ILE A 164 -14.26 -1.15 10.43
CA ILE A 164 -12.86 -1.08 10.04
C ILE A 164 -12.09 -2.13 10.81
N LYS A 165 -11.30 -2.92 10.09
CA LYS A 165 -10.42 -3.92 10.68
C LYS A 165 -9.03 -3.77 10.13
N PHE A 166 -8.06 -3.64 11.01
CA PHE A 166 -6.65 -3.61 10.66
C PHE A 166 -6.04 -5.00 10.82
N GLU A 167 -5.39 -5.50 9.80
CA GLU A 167 -4.68 -6.77 9.83
C GLU A 167 -3.24 -6.61 9.39
N THR A 168 -2.33 -7.28 10.09
CA THR A 168 -0.94 -7.46 9.67
C THR A 168 -0.73 -8.91 9.31
N MET A 169 -0.26 -9.17 8.10
CA MET A 169 0.04 -10.50 7.60
C MET A 169 1.52 -10.63 7.28
N ILE A 170 2.06 -11.83 7.42
CA ILE A 170 3.42 -12.18 6.97
C ILE A 170 3.37 -13.17 5.80
N ASP A 171 4.38 -13.08 4.94
CA ASP A 171 4.57 -14.01 3.84
C ASP A 171 5.22 -15.31 4.36
N TYR A 172 4.44 -16.36 4.46
CA TYR A 172 4.90 -17.66 4.96
C TYR A 172 5.76 -18.42 3.94
N GLY A 173 5.54 -18.17 2.63
CA GLY A 173 6.31 -18.81 1.55
C GLY A 173 7.80 -18.46 1.55
N ILE A 174 8.19 -17.34 2.16
CA ILE A 174 9.61 -16.97 2.33
C ILE A 174 10.24 -17.67 3.53
N ASN A 175 9.46 -17.95 4.57
CA ASN A 175 9.98 -18.51 5.81
C ASN A 175 10.34 -20.00 5.69
N GLU A 176 9.76 -20.72 4.75
CA GLU A 176 10.09 -22.14 4.51
C GLU A 176 11.40 -22.30 3.75
N THR A 177 11.71 -21.40 2.81
CA THR A 177 12.98 -21.46 2.03
C THR A 177 14.22 -21.02 2.83
N ASN A 178 14.05 -20.34 3.97
CA ASN A 178 15.16 -19.93 4.86
C ASN A 178 15.37 -20.89 6.06
N ARG A 179 14.61 -21.99 6.17
CA ARG A 179 14.72 -23.00 7.23
C ARG A 179 15.33 -24.33 6.77
N SER A 180 15.68 -24.43 5.48
CA SER A 180 16.35 -25.59 4.88
C SER A 180 17.84 -25.34 4.65
#